data_da82a913dc78720e0ba9f9f69420351b
#
_entry.id   da82a913dc78720e0ba9f9f69420351b
#
_cell.length_a   1.000
_cell.length_b   1.000
_cell.length_c   1.000
_cell.angle_alpha   90.00
_cell.angle_beta   90.00
_cell.angle_gamma   90.00
#
_symmetry.space_group_name_H-M   'P 1'
#
loop_
_entity.id
_entity.type
_entity.pdbx_description
1 polymer ?
#
loop_
_entity_poly.entity_id
_entity_poly.type
_entity_poly.pdbx_seq_one_letter_code
_entity_poly.pdbx_strand_id
1 'polypeptide(L)'
;MPARDAAIARYTEIVNSFAPVYQSAWRDAFGAKLGLAAPGDADVDLITEFLALMAELGADFTNTFRALTDNPDAALEHQAFSAWRAKWQARGPDHALMAQSNPAIIPRNHRVEEAIQSAGYGDWGPFHALHSALGSPYARPEDPSFTTPPTPAEEVRQTFCGT
;
A
#
# COMPACT_ATOMS: atom_id res chain seq x y z
N MET A 1 -23.14 -30.34 28.41
CA MET A 1 -22.67 -30.72 27.08
C MET A 1 -23.33 -29.89 25.95
N PRO A 2 -24.66 -29.79 25.76
CA PRO A 2 -25.23 -29.10 24.61
C PRO A 2 -24.86 -27.59 24.49
N ALA A 3 -24.72 -26.90 25.63
CA ALA A 3 -24.33 -25.47 25.60
C ALA A 3 -22.89 -25.22 25.13
N ARG A 4 -21.96 -26.15 25.45
CA ARG A 4 -20.57 -26.10 25.02
C ARG A 4 -20.47 -26.34 23.51
N ASP A 5 -21.20 -27.35 23.03
CA ASP A 5 -21.17 -27.71 21.61
C ASP A 5 -21.79 -26.61 20.74
N ALA A 6 -22.86 -25.98 21.23
CA ALA A 6 -23.44 -24.80 20.58
C ALA A 6 -22.49 -23.58 20.57
N ALA A 7 -21.77 -23.36 21.66
CA ALA A 7 -20.75 -22.29 21.71
C ALA A 7 -19.60 -22.55 20.73
N ILE A 8 -19.08 -23.78 20.67
CA ILE A 8 -18.02 -24.18 19.74
C ILE A 8 -18.50 -23.97 18.31
N ALA A 9 -19.71 -24.44 17.96
CA ALA A 9 -20.24 -24.26 16.61
C ALA A 9 -20.32 -22.78 16.23
N ARG A 10 -20.82 -21.93 17.14
CA ARG A 10 -20.91 -20.48 16.90
C ARG A 10 -19.54 -19.83 16.72
N TYR A 11 -18.54 -20.16 17.55
CA TYR A 11 -17.17 -19.63 17.39
C TYR A 11 -16.53 -20.12 16.10
N THR A 12 -16.74 -21.37 15.72
CA THR A 12 -16.26 -21.90 14.44
C THR A 12 -16.86 -21.15 13.26
N GLU A 13 -18.16 -20.85 13.29
CA GLU A 13 -18.84 -20.07 12.27
C GLU A 13 -18.24 -18.64 12.17
N ILE A 14 -18.03 -17.97 13.30
CA ILE A 14 -17.40 -16.63 13.34
C ILE A 14 -15.99 -16.68 12.76
N VAL A 15 -15.17 -17.65 13.15
CA VAL A 15 -13.80 -17.80 12.61
C VAL A 15 -13.84 -18.07 11.11
N ASN A 16 -14.72 -18.93 10.65
CA ASN A 16 -14.85 -19.24 9.21
C ASN A 16 -15.38 -18.06 8.39
N SER A 17 -16.11 -17.13 9.00
CA SER A 17 -16.58 -15.91 8.32
C SER A 17 -15.46 -14.91 8.03
N PHE A 18 -14.27 -15.03 8.66
CA PHE A 18 -13.16 -14.12 8.47
C PHE A 18 -12.62 -14.13 7.04
N ALA A 19 -12.42 -15.31 6.46
CA ALA A 19 -11.81 -15.43 5.14
C ALA A 19 -12.59 -14.70 4.02
N PRO A 20 -13.92 -14.89 3.88
CA PRO A 20 -14.68 -14.16 2.87
C PRO A 20 -14.73 -12.64 3.13
N VAL A 21 -14.78 -12.21 4.39
CA VAL A 21 -14.71 -10.78 4.76
C VAL A 21 -13.37 -10.19 4.35
N TYR A 22 -12.27 -10.88 4.68
CA TYR A 22 -10.91 -10.45 4.29
C TYR A 22 -10.76 -10.39 2.77
N GLN A 23 -11.20 -11.41 2.04
CA GLN A 23 -11.10 -11.46 0.57
C GLN A 23 -11.88 -10.31 -0.09
N SER A 24 -13.08 -10.01 0.40
CA SER A 24 -13.84 -8.86 -0.09
C SER A 24 -13.11 -7.55 0.18
N ALA A 25 -12.69 -7.31 1.42
CA ALA A 25 -11.98 -6.09 1.80
C ALA A 25 -10.66 -5.92 1.02
N TRP A 26 -9.91 -7.02 0.80
CA TRP A 26 -8.70 -7.04 0.00
C TRP A 26 -8.98 -6.64 -1.46
N ARG A 27 -9.97 -7.28 -2.09
CA ARG A 27 -10.38 -6.98 -3.46
C ARG A 27 -10.81 -5.52 -3.61
N ASP A 28 -11.62 -5.02 -2.70
CA ASP A 28 -12.14 -3.65 -2.74
C ASP A 28 -11.01 -2.63 -2.54
N ALA A 29 -10.09 -2.86 -1.60
CA ALA A 29 -8.95 -1.99 -1.35
C ALA A 29 -7.97 -1.94 -2.54
N PHE A 30 -7.61 -3.09 -3.11
CA PHE A 30 -6.73 -3.12 -4.27
C PHE A 30 -7.43 -2.66 -5.55
N GLY A 31 -8.72 -2.94 -5.68
CA GLY A 31 -9.55 -2.40 -6.74
C GLY A 31 -9.51 -0.87 -6.75
N ALA A 32 -9.74 -0.23 -5.61
CA ALA A 32 -9.67 1.22 -5.47
C ALA A 32 -8.28 1.78 -5.84
N LYS A 33 -7.20 1.09 -5.44
CA LYS A 33 -5.83 1.45 -5.82
C LYS A 33 -5.58 1.38 -7.33
N LEU A 34 -6.30 0.50 -8.03
CA LEU A 34 -6.25 0.35 -9.48
C LEU A 34 -7.35 1.15 -10.21
N GLY A 35 -8.15 1.95 -9.51
CA GLY A 35 -9.23 2.75 -10.09
C GLY A 35 -10.46 1.94 -10.47
N LEU A 36 -10.65 0.75 -9.92
CA LEU A 36 -11.80 -0.11 -10.16
C LEU A 36 -12.86 0.15 -9.08
N ALA A 37 -13.89 0.92 -9.38
CA ALA A 37 -14.90 1.34 -8.40
C ALA A 37 -15.76 0.18 -7.85
N ALA A 38 -15.92 -0.89 -8.62
CA ALA A 38 -16.66 -2.07 -8.22
C ALA A 38 -15.95 -3.33 -8.74
N PRO A 39 -14.82 -3.73 -8.12
CA PRO A 39 -14.04 -4.86 -8.60
C PRO A 39 -14.80 -6.17 -8.40
N GLY A 40 -14.86 -7.00 -9.44
CA GLY A 40 -15.43 -8.33 -9.42
C GLY A 40 -14.37 -9.43 -9.26
N ASP A 41 -14.80 -10.68 -9.25
CA ASP A 41 -13.88 -11.82 -9.13
C ASP A 41 -12.88 -11.89 -10.30
N ALA A 42 -13.27 -11.46 -11.50
CA ALA A 42 -12.38 -11.38 -12.67
C ALA A 42 -11.25 -10.34 -12.50
N ASP A 43 -11.38 -9.38 -11.58
CA ASP A 43 -10.36 -8.38 -11.32
C ASP A 43 -9.31 -8.87 -10.31
N VAL A 44 -9.60 -9.96 -9.59
CA VAL A 44 -8.65 -10.58 -8.64
C VAL A 44 -7.38 -11.04 -9.38
N ASP A 45 -7.52 -11.63 -10.55
CA ASP A 45 -6.38 -12.05 -11.38
C ASP A 45 -5.56 -10.85 -11.84
N LEU A 46 -6.23 -9.77 -12.28
CA LEU A 46 -5.58 -8.52 -12.70
C LEU A 46 -4.78 -7.89 -11.55
N ILE A 47 -5.35 -7.84 -10.34
CA ILE A 47 -4.68 -7.34 -9.13
C ILE A 47 -3.47 -8.22 -8.80
N THR A 48 -3.66 -9.55 -8.80
CA THR A 48 -2.63 -10.51 -8.45
C THR A 48 -1.46 -10.49 -9.44
N GLU A 49 -1.74 -10.41 -10.75
CA GLU A 49 -0.72 -10.24 -11.79
C GLU A 49 0.13 -8.99 -11.55
N PHE A 50 -0.49 -7.86 -11.20
CA PHE A 50 0.25 -6.62 -10.92
C PHE A 50 1.16 -6.74 -9.71
N LEU A 51 0.63 -7.29 -8.61
CA LEU A 51 1.41 -7.51 -7.40
C LEU A 51 2.58 -8.48 -7.63
N ALA A 52 2.38 -9.52 -8.45
CA ALA A 52 3.43 -10.45 -8.83
C ALA A 52 4.53 -9.77 -9.64
N LEU A 53 4.17 -8.92 -10.62
CA LEU A 53 5.13 -8.12 -11.39
C LEU A 53 5.94 -7.18 -10.50
N MET A 54 5.28 -6.51 -9.55
CA MET A 54 5.98 -5.65 -8.59
C MET A 54 6.97 -6.43 -7.74
N ALA A 55 6.60 -7.61 -7.27
CA ALA A 55 7.47 -8.48 -6.47
C ALA A 55 8.66 -9.00 -7.28
N GLU A 56 8.44 -9.43 -8.52
CA GLU A 56 9.50 -9.90 -9.43
C GLU A 56 10.53 -8.80 -9.72
N LEU A 57 10.07 -7.57 -9.87
CA LEU A 57 10.92 -6.41 -10.17
C LEU A 57 11.52 -5.74 -8.93
N GLY A 58 11.18 -6.19 -7.72
CA GLY A 58 11.59 -5.52 -6.48
C GLY A 58 11.09 -4.07 -6.38
N ALA A 59 9.93 -3.79 -6.99
CA ALA A 59 9.40 -2.44 -7.09
C ALA A 59 8.87 -1.92 -5.75
N ASP A 60 9.11 -0.65 -5.44
CA ASP A 60 8.54 0.00 -4.24
C ASP A 60 7.03 0.09 -4.35
N PHE A 61 6.34 -0.49 -3.38
CA PHE A 61 4.88 -0.63 -3.40
C PHE A 61 4.17 0.72 -3.53
N THR A 62 4.51 1.67 -2.67
CA THR A 62 3.85 2.98 -2.63
C THR A 62 4.14 3.79 -3.89
N ASN A 63 5.40 3.85 -4.27
CA ASN A 63 5.81 4.64 -5.45
C ASN A 63 5.25 4.05 -6.73
N THR A 64 5.16 2.73 -6.86
CA THR A 64 4.61 2.09 -8.06
C THR A 64 3.12 2.38 -8.23
N PHE A 65 2.31 2.23 -7.17
CA PHE A 65 0.90 2.60 -7.23
C PHE A 65 0.70 4.10 -7.47
N ARG A 66 1.55 4.93 -6.88
CA ARG A 66 1.51 6.38 -7.11
C ARG A 66 1.92 6.72 -8.54
N ALA A 67 2.96 6.12 -9.08
CA ALA A 67 3.38 6.32 -10.47
C ALA A 67 2.29 5.86 -11.45
N LEU A 68 1.63 4.71 -11.19
CA LEU A 68 0.51 4.24 -12.00
C LEU A 68 -0.65 5.24 -12.01
N THR A 69 -0.86 5.95 -10.90
CA THR A 69 -1.89 7.00 -10.78
C THR A 69 -1.53 8.25 -11.59
N ASP A 70 -0.28 8.72 -11.47
CA ASP A 70 0.18 10.00 -12.03
C ASP A 70 0.60 9.90 -13.49
N ASN A 71 1.27 8.81 -13.86
CA ASN A 71 1.77 8.53 -15.21
C ASN A 71 1.83 7.01 -15.47
N PRO A 72 0.71 6.41 -15.92
CA PRO A 72 0.63 4.97 -16.14
C PRO A 72 1.66 4.42 -17.11
N ASP A 73 2.14 5.25 -18.06
CA ASP A 73 3.09 4.82 -19.06
C ASP A 73 4.51 4.59 -18.51
N ALA A 74 4.84 5.26 -17.41
CA ALA A 74 6.16 5.22 -16.77
C ALA A 74 6.15 4.48 -15.40
N ALA A 75 5.05 3.83 -15.02
CA ALA A 75 4.93 3.22 -13.68
C ALA A 75 5.90 2.06 -13.45
N LEU A 76 6.15 1.24 -14.48
CA LEU A 76 7.13 0.15 -14.47
C LEU A 76 7.75 0.02 -15.87
N GLU A 77 9.08 0.02 -15.94
CA GLU A 77 9.83 -0.18 -17.19
C GLU A 77 10.07 -1.68 -17.45
N HIS A 78 9.02 -2.41 -17.82
CA HIS A 78 9.13 -3.84 -18.11
C HIS A 78 8.12 -4.27 -19.19
N GLN A 79 8.54 -5.20 -20.09
CA GLN A 79 7.69 -5.67 -21.20
C GLN A 79 6.37 -6.31 -20.70
N ALA A 80 6.43 -7.12 -19.64
CA ALA A 80 5.24 -7.77 -19.08
C ALA A 80 4.25 -6.74 -18.51
N PHE A 81 4.73 -5.61 -18.01
CA PHE A 81 3.88 -4.52 -17.55
C PHE A 81 3.04 -3.92 -18.67
N SER A 82 3.60 -3.78 -19.88
CA SER A 82 2.85 -3.25 -21.02
C SER A 82 1.65 -4.12 -21.38
N ALA A 83 1.79 -5.45 -21.31
CA ALA A 83 0.68 -6.38 -21.56
C ALA A 83 -0.38 -6.32 -20.44
N TRP A 84 0.03 -6.27 -19.19
CA TRP A 84 -0.85 -6.08 -18.05
C TRP A 84 -1.59 -4.75 -18.12
N ARG A 85 -0.87 -3.66 -18.42
CA ARG A 85 -1.43 -2.31 -18.53
C ARG A 85 -2.55 -2.24 -19.58
N ALA A 86 -2.39 -2.90 -20.71
CA ALA A 86 -3.45 -2.96 -21.73
C ALA A 86 -4.74 -3.60 -21.19
N LYS A 87 -4.63 -4.68 -20.40
CA LYS A 87 -5.78 -5.30 -19.74
C LYS A 87 -6.42 -4.35 -18.72
N TRP A 88 -5.60 -3.68 -17.91
CA TRP A 88 -6.05 -2.73 -16.90
C TRP A 88 -6.74 -1.50 -17.55
N GLN A 89 -6.15 -0.91 -18.59
CA GLN A 89 -6.76 0.20 -19.33
C GLN A 89 -8.12 -0.16 -19.94
N ALA A 90 -8.27 -1.40 -20.43
CA ALA A 90 -9.54 -1.89 -20.96
C ALA A 90 -10.67 -1.94 -19.90
N ARG A 91 -10.33 -1.93 -18.58
CA ARG A 91 -11.28 -1.82 -17.47
C ARG A 91 -11.77 -0.38 -17.25
N GLY A 92 -11.20 0.62 -17.90
CA GLY A 92 -11.58 2.02 -17.74
C GLY A 92 -11.30 2.55 -16.32
N PRO A 93 -10.05 2.52 -15.83
CA PRO A 93 -9.73 2.91 -14.46
C PRO A 93 -10.09 4.37 -14.18
N ASP A 94 -10.64 4.62 -12.99
CA ASP A 94 -10.92 5.94 -12.45
C ASP A 94 -9.68 6.51 -11.75
N HIS A 95 -8.99 7.44 -12.41
CA HIS A 95 -7.79 8.09 -11.87
C HIS A 95 -8.09 8.97 -10.64
N ALA A 96 -9.31 9.50 -10.48
CA ALA A 96 -9.66 10.26 -9.29
C ALA A 96 -9.77 9.34 -8.06
N LEU A 97 -10.35 8.14 -8.23
CA LEU A 97 -10.37 7.11 -7.21
C LEU A 97 -8.94 6.67 -6.84
N MET A 98 -8.08 6.45 -7.85
CA MET A 98 -6.67 6.11 -7.61
C MET A 98 -5.94 7.19 -6.81
N ALA A 99 -6.12 8.46 -7.14
CA ALA A 99 -5.49 9.58 -6.44
C ALA A 99 -5.89 9.66 -4.97
N GLN A 100 -7.10 9.25 -4.63
CA GLN A 100 -7.61 9.17 -3.25
C GLN A 100 -7.17 7.90 -2.51
N SER A 101 -6.78 6.84 -3.26
CA SER A 101 -6.43 5.52 -2.70
C SER A 101 -4.92 5.28 -2.63
N ASN A 102 -4.12 6.04 -3.39
CA ASN A 102 -2.67 5.87 -3.52
C ASN A 102 -1.93 7.09 -2.94
N PRO A 103 -1.49 7.02 -1.68
CA PRO A 103 -0.73 8.12 -1.10
C PRO A 103 0.62 8.30 -1.81
N ALA A 104 1.09 9.53 -1.88
CA ALA A 104 2.45 9.86 -2.33
C ALA A 104 3.46 9.69 -1.19
N ILE A 105 3.01 9.88 0.05
CA ILE A 105 3.86 9.86 1.26
C ILE A 105 3.31 8.83 2.22
N ILE A 106 4.21 8.04 2.80
CA ILE A 106 3.95 7.14 3.93
C ILE A 106 5.03 7.36 5.00
N PRO A 107 4.80 7.00 6.26
CA PRO A 107 5.83 7.06 7.30
C PRO A 107 6.86 5.94 7.07
N ARG A 108 7.82 6.18 6.16
CA ARG A 108 8.88 5.22 5.85
C ARG A 108 9.76 5.01 7.08
N ASN A 109 10.07 3.77 7.40
CA ASN A 109 10.78 3.40 8.64
C ASN A 109 12.09 4.15 8.83
N HIS A 110 12.91 4.35 7.78
CA HIS A 110 14.16 5.10 7.88
C HIS A 110 13.95 6.58 8.21
N ARG A 111 12.85 7.21 7.73
CA ARG A 111 12.51 8.60 8.09
C ARG A 111 11.96 8.70 9.52
N VAL A 112 11.22 7.70 9.96
CA VAL A 112 10.77 7.60 11.36
C VAL A 112 11.96 7.42 12.29
N GLU A 113 12.91 6.56 11.95
CA GLU A 113 14.12 6.32 12.72
C GLU A 113 15.00 7.57 12.80
N GLU A 114 15.18 8.29 11.68
CA GLU A 114 15.87 9.59 11.64
C GLU A 114 15.24 10.59 12.61
N ALA A 115 13.91 10.69 12.60
CA ALA A 115 13.17 11.59 13.49
C ALA A 115 13.35 11.20 14.97
N ILE A 116 13.31 9.90 15.29
CA ILE A 116 13.52 9.39 16.65
C ILE A 116 14.94 9.69 17.13
N GLN A 117 15.95 9.39 16.31
CA GLN A 117 17.36 9.62 16.67
C GLN A 117 17.64 11.12 16.89
N SER A 118 17.20 11.99 15.99
CA SER A 118 17.39 13.44 16.10
C SER A 118 16.71 14.00 17.36
N ALA A 119 15.47 13.56 17.63
CA ALA A 119 14.76 13.97 18.84
C ALA A 119 15.48 13.53 20.13
N GLY A 120 16.15 12.39 20.13
CA GLY A 120 16.99 11.91 21.24
C GLY A 120 18.16 12.83 21.56
N TYR A 121 18.64 13.61 20.59
CA TYR A 121 19.64 14.67 20.76
C TYR A 121 19.06 16.07 20.93
N GLY A 122 17.74 16.19 21.03
CA GLY A 122 17.03 17.46 21.21
C GLY A 122 16.66 18.20 19.92
N ASP A 123 16.98 17.64 18.75
CA ASP A 123 16.55 18.17 17.45
C ASP A 123 15.22 17.57 17.01
N TRP A 124 14.15 18.34 17.09
CA TRP A 124 12.80 17.99 16.68
C TRP A 124 12.47 18.35 15.23
N GLY A 125 13.42 18.93 14.48
CA GLY A 125 13.24 19.36 13.10
C GLY A 125 12.73 18.23 12.20
N PRO A 126 13.41 17.07 12.12
CA PRO A 126 12.98 15.93 11.29
C PRO A 126 11.59 15.40 11.65
N PHE A 127 11.25 15.35 12.94
CA PHE A 127 9.90 14.96 13.40
C PHE A 127 8.83 15.92 12.87
N HIS A 128 9.03 17.22 13.03
CA HIS A 128 8.05 18.22 12.57
C HIS A 128 7.92 18.24 11.05
N ALA A 129 9.02 18.06 10.32
CA ALA A 129 9.01 17.97 8.86
C ALA A 129 8.22 16.73 8.37
N LEU A 130 8.49 15.55 8.94
CA LEU A 130 7.77 14.33 8.63
C LEU A 130 6.28 14.43 8.99
N HIS A 131 5.97 14.94 10.18
CA HIS A 131 4.59 15.13 10.64
C HIS A 131 3.82 16.08 9.71
N SER A 132 4.43 17.20 9.30
CA SER A 132 3.81 18.13 8.35
C SER A 132 3.55 17.49 7.00
N ALA A 133 4.52 16.76 6.45
CA ALA A 133 4.39 16.04 5.18
C ALA A 133 3.25 15.01 5.23
N LEU A 134 3.14 14.24 6.31
CA LEU A 134 2.09 13.25 6.54
C LEU A 134 0.70 13.87 6.77
N GLY A 135 0.61 15.17 7.03
CA GLY A 135 -0.66 15.89 7.10
C GLY A 135 -1.44 15.96 5.77
N SER A 136 -0.73 15.76 4.63
CA SER A 136 -1.34 15.72 3.30
C SER A 136 -0.77 14.58 2.46
N PRO A 137 -1.00 13.31 2.85
CA PRO A 137 -0.28 12.15 2.32
C PRO A 137 -0.54 11.87 0.84
N TYR A 138 -1.65 12.35 0.30
CA TYR A 138 -2.02 12.19 -1.11
C TYR A 138 -1.51 13.32 -2.02
N ALA A 139 -1.01 14.41 -1.45
CA ALA A 139 -0.35 15.46 -2.22
C ALA A 139 1.13 15.10 -2.48
N ARG A 140 1.69 15.61 -3.58
CA ARG A 140 3.14 15.50 -3.80
C ARG A 140 3.86 16.38 -2.79
N PRO A 141 4.87 15.86 -2.07
CA PRO A 141 5.64 16.66 -1.13
C PRO A 141 6.54 17.67 -1.87
N GLU A 142 6.82 18.79 -1.24
CA GLU A 142 7.82 19.74 -1.71
C GLU A 142 9.23 19.12 -1.62
N ASP A 143 9.51 18.37 -0.56
CA ASP A 143 10.75 17.63 -0.38
C ASP A 143 10.58 16.17 -0.87
N PRO A 144 11.24 15.80 -1.99
CA PRO A 144 11.13 14.45 -2.56
C PRO A 144 11.74 13.36 -1.66
N SER A 145 12.53 13.72 -0.64
CA SER A 145 13.14 12.76 0.29
C SER A 145 12.08 11.93 1.03
N PHE A 146 10.87 12.47 1.25
CA PHE A 146 9.77 11.75 1.89
C PHE A 146 9.17 10.64 1.01
N THR A 147 9.43 10.64 -0.30
CA THR A 147 8.99 9.58 -1.22
C THR A 147 10.09 8.58 -1.53
N THR A 148 11.35 8.92 -1.24
CA THR A 148 12.52 8.10 -1.58
C THR A 148 12.57 6.83 -0.72
N PRO A 149 12.67 5.63 -1.34
CA PRO A 149 12.92 4.39 -0.60
C PRO A 149 14.24 4.42 0.16
N PRO A 150 14.41 3.61 1.21
CA PRO A 150 15.67 3.52 1.91
C PRO A 150 16.78 2.97 1.00
N THR A 151 18.00 3.48 1.16
CA THR A 151 19.19 2.80 0.66
C THR A 151 19.46 1.54 1.50
N PRO A 152 20.28 0.59 1.03
CA PRO A 152 20.65 -0.58 1.85
C PRO A 152 21.25 -0.25 3.22
N ALA A 153 21.88 0.92 3.36
CA ALA A 153 22.46 1.39 4.63
C ALA A 153 21.39 1.97 5.59
N GLU A 154 20.28 2.43 5.04
CA GLU A 154 19.16 3.03 5.80
C GLU A 154 18.07 2.00 6.12
N GLU A 155 18.18 0.75 5.67
CA GLU A 155 17.20 -0.28 5.97
C GLU A 155 17.08 -0.54 7.47
N VAL A 156 15.92 -0.24 8.01
CA VAL A 156 15.57 -0.56 9.41
C VAL A 156 15.15 -2.02 9.48
N ARG A 157 16.08 -2.89 9.88
CA ARG A 157 15.87 -4.35 9.93
C ARG A 157 15.10 -4.81 11.16
N GLN A 158 15.02 -3.98 12.18
CA GLN A 158 14.33 -4.30 13.42
C GLN A 158 13.64 -3.05 13.96
N THR A 159 12.34 -3.14 14.17
CA THR A 159 11.55 -2.09 14.82
C THR A 159 11.22 -2.53 16.23
N PHE A 160 11.43 -1.66 17.21
CA PHE A 160 11.06 -1.91 18.59
C PHE A 160 9.70 -1.25 18.85
N CYS A 161 8.62 -2.02 18.73
CA CYS A 161 7.27 -1.58 19.09
C CYS A 161 7.09 -1.67 20.61
N GLY A 162 7.73 -0.76 21.37
CA GLY A 162 7.30 -0.38 22.72
C GLY A 162 7.06 -1.47 23.77
N THR A 163 7.74 -2.62 23.70
CA THR A 163 7.71 -3.65 24.77
C THR A 163 9.05 -3.76 25.44
#